data_9f19174ee51967345ce90290fd03f0ec
#
_entry.id   9f19174ee51967345ce90290fd03f0ec
#
_cell.length_a   1.000
_cell.length_b   1.000
_cell.length_c   1.000
_cell.angle_alpha   90.00
_cell.angle_beta   90.00
_cell.angle_gamma   90.00
#
_symmetry.space_group_name_H-M   'P 1'
#
loop_
_entity.id
_entity.type
_entity.pdbx_description
1 polymer ?
#
loop_
_entity_poly.entity_id
_entity_poly.type
_entity_poly.pdbx_seq_one_letter_code
_entity_poly.pdbx_strand_id
1 'polypeptide(L)'
;DAWFSPAGLTRGALLGVVKLAHNPDSAGRDKLYKGRVNPIVSMPGQGIILFGDKTLLKRPSAFDRVNVRRLFIALEKSISTAAKGQLFEFNDEFTRAQFLNLVEPFLRDVKGRRGITDFNVVCDGSNNTSQIIDSNQFVADIFIKPARSINFITLSFIATRSGVEFSEIAGQV
;
A
#
# COMPACT_ATOMS: atom_id res chain seq x y z
N ASP A 1 -8.23 0.89 8.08
CA ASP A 1 -7.08 1.71 7.72
C ASP A 1 -7.02 1.99 6.21
N ALA A 2 -6.47 3.16 5.83
CA ALA A 2 -6.46 3.63 4.45
C ALA A 2 -5.65 2.74 3.51
N TRP A 3 -4.65 2.05 4.03
CA TRP A 3 -3.70 1.22 3.27
C TRP A 3 -4.16 -0.21 3.01
N PHE A 4 -5.29 -0.65 3.55
CA PHE A 4 -5.85 -1.93 3.15
C PHE A 4 -6.59 -1.81 1.81
N SER A 5 -6.46 -2.87 0.99
CA SER A 5 -7.22 -2.95 -0.26
C SER A 5 -8.73 -2.92 0.05
N PRO A 6 -9.52 -2.09 -0.64
CA PRO A 6 -10.98 -2.06 -0.47
C PRO A 6 -11.67 -3.24 -1.15
N ALA A 7 -10.95 -4.04 -1.91
CA ALA A 7 -11.49 -5.17 -2.65
C ALA A 7 -11.47 -6.49 -1.85
N GLY A 8 -12.17 -7.47 -2.36
CA GLY A 8 -12.18 -8.85 -1.86
C GLY A 8 -13.29 -9.17 -0.87
N LEU A 9 -13.36 -10.42 -0.46
CA LEU A 9 -14.45 -10.97 0.34
C LEU A 9 -14.60 -10.32 1.73
N THR A 10 -13.49 -9.90 2.31
CA THR A 10 -13.46 -9.36 3.68
C THR A 10 -13.90 -7.89 3.76
N ARG A 11 -13.60 -7.08 2.75
CA ARG A 11 -13.80 -5.62 2.79
C ARG A 11 -14.55 -5.06 1.59
N GLY A 12 -14.63 -5.83 0.50
CA GLY A 12 -15.26 -5.41 -0.74
C GLY A 12 -16.77 -5.64 -0.81
N ALA A 13 -17.40 -6.15 0.24
CA ALA A 13 -18.84 -6.37 0.26
C ALA A 13 -19.59 -5.03 0.15
N LEU A 14 -20.54 -4.96 -0.79
CA LEU A 14 -21.39 -3.81 -1.02
C LEU A 14 -22.76 -4.07 -0.39
N LEU A 15 -23.05 -3.31 0.65
CA LEU A 15 -24.34 -3.40 1.35
C LEU A 15 -25.42 -2.59 0.61
N GLY A 16 -26.65 -3.10 0.63
CA GLY A 16 -27.80 -2.42 0.04
C GLY A 16 -27.94 -2.54 -1.48
N VAL A 17 -27.06 -3.31 -2.15
CA VAL A 17 -27.16 -3.59 -3.58
C VAL A 17 -28.01 -4.85 -3.77
N VAL A 18 -29.15 -4.70 -4.47
CA VAL A 18 -30.10 -5.80 -4.70
C VAL A 18 -29.71 -6.64 -5.92
N LYS A 19 -29.28 -5.98 -7.01
CA LYS A 19 -28.98 -6.65 -8.29
C LYS A 19 -27.95 -5.86 -9.08
N LEU A 20 -27.10 -6.58 -9.81
CA LEU A 20 -26.21 -6.01 -10.82
C LEU A 20 -26.92 -5.97 -12.17
N ALA A 21 -26.70 -4.92 -12.97
CA ALA A 21 -27.16 -4.86 -14.35
C ALA A 21 -26.48 -5.93 -15.21
N HIS A 22 -25.19 -6.20 -14.93
CA HIS A 22 -24.40 -7.23 -15.59
C HIS A 22 -23.46 -7.86 -14.57
N ASN A 23 -23.42 -9.18 -14.50
CA ASN A 23 -22.47 -9.93 -13.68
C ASN A 23 -21.46 -10.62 -14.60
N PRO A 24 -20.21 -10.12 -14.71
CA PRO A 24 -19.24 -10.71 -15.61
C PRO A 24 -18.82 -12.11 -15.15
N ASP A 25 -18.69 -13.03 -16.10
CA ASP A 25 -18.09 -14.35 -15.89
C ASP A 25 -16.58 -14.24 -15.63
N SER A 26 -15.89 -15.37 -15.45
CA SER A 26 -14.45 -15.37 -15.16
C SER A 26 -13.63 -14.70 -16.28
N ALA A 27 -13.92 -15.04 -17.54
CA ALA A 27 -13.22 -14.47 -18.69
C ALA A 27 -13.50 -12.97 -18.84
N GLY A 28 -14.74 -12.55 -18.61
CA GLY A 28 -15.14 -11.14 -18.60
C GLY A 28 -14.42 -10.36 -17.50
N ARG A 29 -14.32 -10.91 -16.29
CA ARG A 29 -13.55 -10.29 -15.20
C ARG A 29 -12.07 -10.11 -15.54
N ASP A 30 -11.44 -11.12 -16.13
CA ASP A 30 -10.04 -11.06 -16.55
C ASP A 30 -9.82 -9.99 -17.61
N LYS A 31 -10.73 -9.87 -18.58
CA LYS A 31 -10.68 -8.82 -19.60
C LYS A 31 -10.83 -7.42 -18.99
N LEU A 32 -11.78 -7.23 -18.11
CA LEU A 32 -11.98 -5.97 -17.37
C LEU A 32 -10.74 -5.64 -16.54
N TYR A 33 -10.21 -6.60 -15.80
CA TYR A 33 -9.05 -6.40 -14.94
C TYR A 33 -7.76 -6.12 -15.73
N LYS A 34 -7.56 -6.73 -16.90
CA LYS A 34 -6.50 -6.36 -17.85
C LYS A 34 -6.68 -4.93 -18.36
N GLY A 35 -7.93 -4.50 -18.59
CA GLY A 35 -8.29 -3.14 -18.97
C GLY A 35 -8.24 -2.11 -17.83
N ARG A 36 -7.76 -2.48 -16.64
CA ARG A 36 -7.70 -1.62 -15.44
C ARG A 36 -9.05 -1.23 -14.86
N VAL A 37 -10.08 -1.96 -15.17
CA VAL A 37 -11.42 -1.81 -14.57
C VAL A 37 -11.52 -2.76 -13.39
N ASN A 38 -11.91 -2.25 -12.23
CA ASN A 38 -12.17 -3.05 -11.03
C ASN A 38 -13.63 -3.50 -11.06
N PRO A 39 -13.95 -4.77 -11.37
CA PRO A 39 -15.32 -5.22 -11.51
C PRO A 39 -16.03 -5.33 -10.16
N ILE A 40 -17.31 -5.00 -10.18
CA ILE A 40 -18.26 -5.38 -9.11
C ILE A 40 -18.92 -6.67 -9.57
N VAL A 41 -18.89 -7.70 -8.75
CA VAL A 41 -19.36 -9.04 -9.09
C VAL A 41 -20.28 -9.60 -8.01
N SER A 42 -21.24 -10.42 -8.44
CA SER A 42 -22.05 -11.22 -7.52
C SER A 42 -21.42 -12.60 -7.42
N MET A 43 -21.04 -13.00 -6.21
CA MET A 43 -20.47 -14.32 -5.93
C MET A 43 -21.45 -15.16 -5.10
N PRO A 44 -21.68 -16.42 -5.48
CA PRO A 44 -22.54 -17.32 -4.73
C PRO A 44 -22.10 -17.43 -3.26
N GLY A 45 -23.03 -17.25 -2.33
CA GLY A 45 -22.77 -17.31 -0.89
C GLY A 45 -22.02 -16.12 -0.29
N GLN A 46 -21.54 -15.18 -1.11
CA GLN A 46 -20.72 -14.02 -0.68
C GLN A 46 -21.38 -12.66 -0.95
N GLY A 47 -22.45 -12.66 -1.76
CA GLY A 47 -23.13 -11.43 -2.16
C GLY A 47 -22.41 -10.63 -3.24
N ILE A 48 -22.67 -9.34 -3.26
CA ILE A 48 -22.09 -8.42 -4.25
C ILE A 48 -20.85 -7.76 -3.67
N ILE A 49 -19.74 -7.90 -4.39
CA ILE A 49 -18.43 -7.46 -3.92
C ILE A 49 -17.64 -6.67 -4.98
N LEU A 50 -16.79 -5.77 -4.52
CA LEU A 50 -15.75 -5.16 -5.35
C LEU A 50 -14.60 -6.16 -5.51
N PHE A 51 -14.27 -6.53 -6.75
CA PHE A 51 -13.29 -7.57 -7.07
C PHE A 51 -12.15 -7.03 -7.94
N GLY A 52 -11.43 -6.05 -7.42
CA GLY A 52 -10.25 -5.46 -8.05
C GLY A 52 -9.76 -4.23 -7.31
N ASP A 53 -8.46 -3.97 -7.36
CA ASP A 53 -7.79 -2.86 -6.67
C ASP A 53 -6.74 -2.13 -7.50
N LYS A 54 -6.87 -2.20 -8.82
CA LYS A 54 -5.97 -1.49 -9.75
C LYS A 54 -6.31 0.00 -9.84
N THR A 55 -5.27 0.82 -10.02
CA THR A 55 -5.40 2.19 -10.50
C THR A 55 -5.37 2.21 -12.03
N LEU A 56 -5.63 3.37 -12.65
CA LEU A 56 -5.54 3.54 -14.11
C LEU A 56 -4.10 3.59 -14.63
N LEU A 57 -3.08 3.59 -13.75
CA LEU A 57 -1.69 3.65 -14.12
C LEU A 57 -1.27 2.38 -14.88
N LYS A 58 -0.94 2.52 -16.18
CA LYS A 58 -0.59 1.37 -17.05
C LYS A 58 0.83 0.86 -16.85
N ARG A 59 1.79 1.74 -16.56
CA ARG A 59 3.18 1.33 -16.33
C ARG A 59 3.31 0.60 -14.99
N PRO A 60 4.20 -0.38 -14.87
CA PRO A 60 4.53 -1.04 -13.59
C PRO A 60 5.06 0.00 -12.59
N SER A 61 4.42 0.10 -11.43
CA SER A 61 4.80 1.01 -10.36
C SER A 61 4.19 0.53 -9.04
N ALA A 62 4.71 1.02 -7.92
CA ALA A 62 4.08 0.81 -6.62
C ALA A 62 2.67 1.43 -6.57
N PHE A 63 2.43 2.49 -7.34
CA PHE A 63 1.16 3.21 -7.41
C PHE A 63 0.13 2.60 -8.38
N ASP A 64 0.39 1.42 -8.93
CA ASP A 64 -0.56 0.71 -9.78
C ASP A 64 -1.70 0.04 -8.98
N ARG A 65 -1.66 0.14 -7.64
CA ARG A 65 -2.63 -0.39 -6.70
C ARG A 65 -3.29 0.70 -5.86
N VAL A 66 -4.60 0.54 -5.64
CA VAL A 66 -5.41 1.50 -4.88
C VAL A 66 -4.96 1.58 -3.43
N ASN A 67 -4.62 0.46 -2.79
CA ASN A 67 -4.16 0.44 -1.41
C ASN A 67 -2.90 1.27 -1.21
N VAL A 68 -1.92 1.16 -2.10
CA VAL A 68 -0.67 1.94 -2.04
C VAL A 68 -0.96 3.43 -2.28
N ARG A 69 -1.80 3.76 -3.26
CA ARG A 69 -2.15 5.16 -3.53
C ARG A 69 -2.85 5.82 -2.33
N ARG A 70 -3.79 5.10 -1.70
CA ARG A 70 -4.48 5.58 -0.49
C ARG A 70 -3.54 5.70 0.71
N LEU A 71 -2.58 4.76 0.86
CA LEU A 71 -1.52 4.87 1.86
C LEU A 71 -0.76 6.19 1.71
N PHE A 72 -0.23 6.47 0.52
CA PHE A 72 0.56 7.68 0.28
C PHE A 72 -0.25 8.95 0.50
N ILE A 73 -1.50 9.02 0.05
CA ILE A 73 -2.38 10.17 0.31
C ILE A 73 -2.56 10.40 1.82
N ALA A 74 -2.74 9.33 2.60
CA ALA A 74 -2.87 9.44 4.05
C ALA A 74 -1.58 9.91 4.73
N LEU A 75 -0.42 9.34 4.31
CA LEU A 75 0.88 9.71 4.85
C LEU A 75 1.25 11.16 4.49
N GLU A 76 1.12 11.53 3.22
CA GLU A 76 1.39 12.89 2.74
C GLU A 76 0.57 13.92 3.51
N LYS A 77 -0.72 13.67 3.69
CA LYS A 77 -1.61 14.57 4.42
C LYS A 77 -1.22 14.70 5.90
N SER A 78 -0.93 13.58 6.56
CA SER A 78 -0.57 13.58 7.99
C SER A 78 0.78 14.26 8.22
N ILE A 79 1.79 13.91 7.43
CA ILE A 79 3.14 14.46 7.56
C ILE A 79 3.16 15.95 7.17
N SER A 80 2.47 16.34 6.09
CA SER A 80 2.35 17.76 5.71
C SER A 80 1.68 18.60 6.79
N THR A 81 0.70 18.03 7.49
CA THR A 81 0.06 18.73 8.63
C THR A 81 1.02 18.88 9.80
N ALA A 82 1.79 17.85 10.11
CA ALA A 82 2.82 17.88 11.14
C ALA A 82 3.97 18.85 10.80
N ALA A 83 4.41 18.85 9.54
CA ALA A 83 5.47 19.74 9.05
C ALA A 83 5.12 21.23 9.13
N LYS A 84 3.83 21.59 9.13
CA LYS A 84 3.42 23.00 9.30
C LYS A 84 3.84 23.60 10.65
N GLY A 85 4.04 22.78 11.67
CA GLY A 85 4.54 23.20 12.96
C GLY A 85 6.00 23.67 12.93
N GLN A 86 6.74 23.36 11.87
CA GLN A 86 8.13 23.80 11.68
C GLN A 86 8.24 25.12 10.89
N LEU A 87 7.12 25.66 10.41
CA LEU A 87 7.12 26.94 9.69
C LEU A 87 7.57 28.07 10.62
N PHE A 88 8.49 28.91 10.12
CA PHE A 88 9.08 30.03 10.83
C PHE A 88 10.09 29.66 11.94
N GLU A 89 10.38 28.36 12.13
CA GLU A 89 11.48 27.90 12.96
C GLU A 89 12.82 27.98 12.21
N PHE A 90 13.92 27.95 12.96
CA PHE A 90 15.25 27.93 12.36
C PHE A 90 15.56 26.56 11.72
N ASN A 91 16.23 26.54 10.57
CA ASN A 91 16.71 25.29 9.96
C ASN A 91 18.06 24.91 10.60
N ASP A 92 18.02 24.43 11.82
CA ASP A 92 19.16 23.93 12.58
C ASP A 92 19.03 22.42 12.86
N GLU A 93 20.06 21.87 13.46
CA GLU A 93 20.09 20.44 13.80
C GLU A 93 18.99 20.06 14.81
N PHE A 94 18.67 20.96 15.72
CA PHE A 94 17.64 20.74 16.73
C PHE A 94 16.25 20.61 16.08
N THR A 95 15.89 21.55 15.21
CA THR A 95 14.59 21.52 14.50
C THR A 95 14.47 20.28 13.60
N ARG A 96 15.57 19.89 12.90
CA ARG A 96 15.60 18.66 12.10
C ARG A 96 15.40 17.41 12.95
N ALA A 97 16.08 17.33 14.11
CA ALA A 97 15.89 16.22 15.04
C ALA A 97 14.47 16.18 15.62
N GLN A 98 13.89 17.34 15.93
CA GLN A 98 12.51 17.43 16.40
C GLN A 98 11.51 16.92 15.35
N PHE A 99 11.72 17.27 14.08
CA PHE A 99 10.91 16.75 12.97
C PHE A 99 11.03 15.23 12.82
N LEU A 100 12.26 14.68 12.87
CA LEU A 100 12.49 13.24 12.84
C LEU A 100 11.79 12.52 13.99
N ASN A 101 11.89 13.04 15.21
CA ASN A 101 11.23 12.50 16.39
C ASN A 101 9.70 12.52 16.32
N LEU A 102 9.14 13.38 15.47
CA LEU A 102 7.70 13.41 15.21
C LEU A 102 7.27 12.41 14.13
N VAL A 103 8.04 12.29 13.04
CA VAL A 103 7.67 11.52 11.86
C VAL A 103 7.99 10.03 12.02
N GLU A 104 9.15 9.69 12.57
CA GLU A 104 9.56 8.28 12.71
C GLU A 104 8.60 7.41 13.55
N PRO A 105 8.13 7.85 14.74
CA PRO A 105 7.18 7.05 15.52
C PRO A 105 5.87 6.83 14.78
N PHE A 106 5.38 7.85 14.04
CA PHE A 106 4.21 7.72 13.20
C PHE A 106 4.39 6.67 12.10
N LEU A 107 5.53 6.69 11.40
CA LEU A 107 5.82 5.68 10.37
C LEU A 107 6.03 4.29 10.97
N ARG A 108 6.59 4.17 12.18
CA ARG A 108 6.68 2.90 12.93
C ARG A 108 5.30 2.35 13.29
N ASP A 109 4.36 3.20 13.70
CA ASP A 109 2.96 2.78 13.93
C ASP A 109 2.33 2.25 12.66
N VAL A 110 2.47 2.96 11.54
CA VAL A 110 1.96 2.52 10.23
C VAL A 110 2.61 1.19 9.79
N LYS A 111 3.91 0.98 10.08
CA LYS A 111 4.61 -0.28 9.85
C LYS A 111 4.04 -1.40 10.73
N GLY A 112 3.83 -1.15 12.01
CA GLY A 112 3.19 -2.10 12.96
C GLY A 112 1.78 -2.48 12.53
N ARG A 113 1.04 -1.55 11.94
CA ARG A 113 -0.31 -1.74 11.38
C ARG A 113 -0.31 -2.28 9.95
N ARG A 114 0.81 -2.80 9.45
CA ARG A 114 0.97 -3.48 8.15
C ARG A 114 0.75 -2.57 6.93
N GLY A 115 0.90 -1.25 7.06
CA GLY A 115 0.76 -0.32 5.93
C GLY A 115 2.01 -0.29 5.07
N ILE A 116 3.17 -0.36 5.69
CA ILE A 116 4.48 -0.34 5.05
C ILE A 116 5.34 -1.51 5.56
N THR A 117 6.26 -1.96 4.72
CA THR A 117 7.23 -3.01 5.09
C THR A 117 8.49 -2.40 5.67
N ASP A 118 8.90 -1.24 5.14
CA ASP A 118 10.07 -0.52 5.63
C ASP A 118 9.99 0.96 5.26
N PHE A 119 10.75 1.80 5.96
CA PHE A 119 10.88 3.23 5.67
C PHE A 119 12.26 3.75 6.08
N ASN A 120 12.65 4.87 5.50
CA ASN A 120 13.81 5.66 5.90
C ASN A 120 13.46 7.14 5.78
N VAL A 121 13.86 7.94 6.75
CA VAL A 121 13.67 9.40 6.75
C VAL A 121 15.04 10.04 6.81
N VAL A 122 15.33 10.91 5.85
CA VAL A 122 16.56 11.69 5.79
C VAL A 122 16.20 13.17 5.97
N CYS A 123 16.66 13.76 7.06
CA CYS A 123 16.50 15.17 7.37
C CYS A 123 17.71 15.65 8.16
N ASP A 124 18.84 15.80 7.46
CA ASP A 124 20.13 16.15 8.05
C ASP A 124 20.87 17.17 7.18
N GLY A 125 22.15 17.37 7.45
CA GLY A 125 23.00 18.30 6.68
C GLY A 125 23.27 17.86 5.24
N SER A 126 22.98 16.61 4.87
CA SER A 126 23.19 16.12 3.50
C SER A 126 22.12 16.64 2.54
N ASN A 127 20.87 16.75 3.02
CA ASN A 127 19.77 17.29 2.23
C ASN A 127 19.35 18.71 2.64
N ASN A 128 19.90 19.27 3.72
CA ASN A 128 19.77 20.68 4.11
C ASN A 128 21.16 21.35 4.04
N THR A 129 21.65 21.58 2.83
CA THR A 129 22.93 22.25 2.59
C THR A 129 22.82 23.75 2.92
N SER A 130 23.96 24.43 3.09
CA SER A 130 24.00 25.88 3.34
C SER A 130 23.18 26.67 2.31
N GLN A 131 23.22 26.27 1.03
CA GLN A 131 22.43 26.92 -0.03
C GLN A 131 20.91 26.78 0.18
N ILE A 132 20.45 25.63 0.68
CA ILE A 132 19.03 25.40 1.00
C ILE A 132 18.61 26.22 2.21
N ILE A 133 19.47 26.26 3.24
CA ILE A 133 19.26 27.08 4.45
C ILE A 133 19.20 28.57 4.09
N ASP A 134 20.14 29.05 3.26
CA ASP A 134 20.19 30.45 2.79
C ASP A 134 18.95 30.81 1.93
N SER A 135 18.33 29.80 1.30
CA SER A 135 17.08 29.97 0.55
C SER A 135 15.82 29.89 1.43
N ASN A 136 15.97 29.84 2.75
CA ASN A 136 14.86 29.67 3.73
C ASN A 136 14.02 28.41 3.47
N GLN A 137 14.67 27.33 3.04
CA GLN A 137 14.00 26.07 2.77
C GLN A 137 14.38 25.01 3.80
N PHE A 138 13.44 24.12 4.08
CA PHE A 138 13.62 22.93 4.90
C PHE A 138 13.27 21.71 4.06
N VAL A 139 14.18 20.75 3.96
CA VAL A 139 14.01 19.54 3.12
C VAL A 139 14.06 18.29 3.99
N ALA A 140 13.08 17.44 3.82
CA ALA A 140 13.05 16.10 4.40
C ALA A 140 12.66 15.09 3.33
N ASP A 141 13.48 14.05 3.16
CA ASP A 141 13.24 12.96 2.22
C ASP A 141 12.70 11.74 2.95
N ILE A 142 11.53 11.27 2.55
CA ILE A 142 10.85 10.15 3.17
C ILE A 142 10.73 9.00 2.17
N PHE A 143 11.50 7.94 2.39
CA PHE A 143 11.52 6.74 1.57
C PHE A 143 10.61 5.68 2.19
N ILE A 144 9.68 5.15 1.41
CA ILE A 144 8.68 4.20 1.89
C ILE A 144 8.62 2.98 0.99
N LYS A 145 8.67 1.78 1.61
CA LYS A 145 8.37 0.52 0.96
C LYS A 145 6.95 0.09 1.34
N PRO A 146 5.96 0.27 0.45
CA PRO A 146 4.58 -0.05 0.76
C PRO A 146 4.34 -1.56 0.82
N ALA A 147 3.40 -2.00 1.66
CA ALA A 147 2.88 -3.35 1.64
C ALA A 147 1.99 -3.53 0.39
N ARG A 148 2.13 -4.66 -0.29
CA ARG A 148 1.38 -4.97 -1.51
C ARG A 148 0.26 -5.96 -1.23
N SER A 149 -0.88 -5.77 -1.89
CA SER A 149 -2.00 -6.71 -1.87
C SER A 149 -1.68 -7.96 -2.72
N ILE A 150 -2.19 -9.12 -2.28
CA ILE A 150 -2.12 -10.37 -3.03
C ILE A 150 -3.19 -10.35 -4.11
N ASN A 151 -2.81 -10.60 -5.37
CA ASN A 151 -3.75 -10.67 -6.49
C ASN A 151 -3.84 -12.04 -7.12
N PHE A 152 -2.79 -12.87 -6.96
CA PHE A 152 -2.73 -14.20 -7.51
C PHE A 152 -2.33 -15.17 -6.40
N ILE A 153 -3.04 -16.29 -6.32
CA ILE A 153 -2.75 -17.37 -5.39
C ILE A 153 -2.50 -18.61 -6.24
N THR A 154 -1.29 -19.14 -6.18
CA THR A 154 -0.94 -20.41 -6.77
C THR A 154 -0.91 -21.46 -5.68
N LEU A 155 -1.69 -22.52 -5.83
CA LEU A 155 -1.73 -23.65 -4.91
C LEU A 155 -1.22 -24.88 -5.64
N SER A 156 -0.17 -25.50 -5.11
CA SER A 156 0.36 -26.77 -5.61
C SER A 156 -0.06 -27.90 -4.67
N PHE A 157 -0.80 -28.86 -5.19
CA PHE A 157 -1.21 -30.07 -4.46
C PHE A 157 -0.35 -31.24 -4.96
N ILE A 158 0.50 -31.78 -4.10
CA ILE A 158 1.38 -32.87 -4.40
C ILE A 158 0.90 -34.11 -3.66
N ALA A 159 0.45 -35.12 -4.40
CA ALA A 159 0.10 -36.42 -3.84
C ALA A 159 1.38 -37.25 -3.64
N THR A 160 1.64 -37.66 -2.41
CA THR A 160 2.81 -38.49 -2.07
C THR A 160 2.39 -39.92 -1.81
N ARG A 161 3.30 -40.85 -2.02
CA ARG A 161 3.10 -42.27 -1.67
C ARG A 161 3.27 -42.42 -0.15
N SER A 162 2.55 -43.40 0.43
CA SER A 162 2.72 -43.77 1.82
C SER A 162 4.16 -44.17 2.12
N GLY A 163 4.81 -43.57 3.11
CA GLY A 163 6.18 -43.88 3.54
C GLY A 163 7.26 -42.88 3.07
N VAL A 164 6.90 -41.81 2.38
CA VAL A 164 7.86 -40.74 2.02
C VAL A 164 7.79 -39.63 3.06
N GLU A 165 8.92 -39.22 3.59
CA GLU A 165 9.04 -38.09 4.52
C GLU A 165 8.77 -36.77 3.76
N PHE A 166 7.94 -35.87 4.33
CA PHE A 166 7.59 -34.57 3.71
C PHE A 166 8.80 -33.66 3.50
N SER A 167 9.87 -33.83 4.30
CA SER A 167 11.13 -33.08 4.17
C SER A 167 11.87 -33.36 2.86
N GLU A 168 11.75 -34.57 2.29
CA GLU A 168 12.41 -34.94 1.04
C GLU A 168 11.73 -34.30 -0.19
N ILE A 169 10.45 -33.95 -0.07
CA ILE A 169 9.66 -33.35 -1.15
C ILE A 169 9.83 -31.84 -1.18
N ALA A 170 9.97 -31.20 -0.04
CA ALA A 170 10.15 -29.75 0.08
C ALA A 170 11.50 -29.25 -0.48
N GLY A 171 12.50 -30.13 -0.64
CA GLY A 171 13.81 -29.80 -1.21
C GLY A 171 13.93 -29.91 -2.72
N GLN A 172 12.84 -30.32 -3.43
CA GLN A 172 12.84 -30.50 -4.89
C GLN A 172 11.96 -29.50 -5.66
N VAL A 173 11.44 -28.45 -5.01
CA VAL A 173 10.60 -27.40 -5.63
C VAL A 173 11.36 -26.08 -5.72
#